data_882029f94c75f1c95c4cebad1d77d6e7
#
_entry.id   882029f94c75f1c95c4cebad1d77d6e7
#
_cell.length_a   1.000
_cell.length_b   1.000
_cell.length_c   1.000
_cell.angle_alpha   90.00
_cell.angle_beta   90.00
_cell.angle_gamma   90.00
#
_symmetry.space_group_name_H-M   'P 1'
#
loop_
_entity.id
_entity.type
_entity.pdbx_description
1 polymer ?
#
loop_
_entity_poly.entity_id
_entity_poly.type
_entity_poly.pdbx_seq_one_letter_code
_entity_poly.pdbx_strand_id
1 'polypeptide(L)'
;MKEQPLITDGAQKIVSLAAETRFAENGIVSRTVFRSPHCRVVLFGFAAGQELSEHTSTQHALVHILSGECEFTLAGKPHSLKAGDLLYMPPNLP
;
A
#
# COMPACT_ATOMS: atom_id res chain seq x y z
N MET A 1 0.09 3.81 -21.58
CA MET A 1 -1.26 3.35 -21.27
C MET A 1 -1.51 3.50 -19.77
N LYS A 2 -2.61 4.10 -19.40
CA LYS A 2 -2.95 4.26 -17.99
C LYS A 2 -3.43 2.96 -17.39
N GLU A 3 -2.98 2.65 -16.20
CA GLU A 3 -3.47 1.51 -15.44
C GLU A 3 -4.92 1.75 -15.04
N GLN A 4 -5.75 0.73 -15.22
CA GLN A 4 -7.14 0.78 -14.79
C GLN A 4 -7.22 0.32 -13.34
N PRO A 5 -7.92 1.06 -12.46
CA PRO A 5 -8.15 0.59 -11.09
C PRO A 5 -8.91 -0.73 -11.09
N LEU A 6 -8.67 -1.55 -10.07
CA LEU A 6 -9.41 -2.81 -9.92
C LEU A 6 -10.89 -2.55 -9.65
N ILE A 7 -11.20 -1.46 -8.95
CA ILE A 7 -12.56 -1.04 -8.64
C ILE A 7 -12.82 0.30 -9.30
N THR A 8 -13.88 0.38 -10.08
CA THR A 8 -14.29 1.62 -10.74
C THR A 8 -15.24 2.40 -9.85
N ASP A 9 -15.03 3.71 -9.74
CA ASP A 9 -15.90 4.57 -8.95
C ASP A 9 -17.35 4.44 -9.40
N GLY A 10 -18.25 4.26 -8.44
CA GLY A 10 -19.68 4.11 -8.70
C GLY A 10 -20.15 2.70 -9.00
N ALA A 11 -19.26 1.76 -9.20
CA ALA A 11 -19.61 0.38 -9.49
C ALA A 11 -19.31 -0.52 -8.29
N GLN A 12 -20.26 -1.36 -7.90
CA GLN A 12 -20.03 -2.33 -6.84
C GLN A 12 -19.12 -3.44 -7.34
N LYS A 13 -18.15 -3.82 -6.51
CA LYS A 13 -17.23 -4.91 -6.88
C LYS A 13 -16.62 -5.52 -5.63
N ILE A 14 -16.44 -6.83 -5.66
CA ILE A 14 -15.73 -7.56 -4.61
C ILE A 14 -14.39 -8.00 -5.20
N VAL A 15 -13.32 -7.68 -4.48
CA VAL A 15 -11.96 -7.99 -4.93
C VAL A 15 -11.24 -8.75 -3.83
N SER A 16 -10.59 -9.86 -4.19
CA SER A 16 -9.70 -10.57 -3.28
C SER A 16 -8.31 -9.93 -3.40
N LEU A 17 -7.89 -9.20 -2.38
CA LEU A 17 -6.58 -8.55 -2.40
C LEU A 17 -5.46 -9.57 -2.46
N ALA A 18 -5.62 -10.72 -1.78
CA ALA A 18 -4.61 -11.77 -1.83
C ALA A 18 -4.44 -12.31 -3.27
N ALA A 19 -5.54 -12.49 -3.99
CA ALA A 19 -5.50 -12.99 -5.36
C ALA A 19 -4.93 -11.95 -6.33
N GLU A 20 -5.09 -10.67 -6.02
CA GLU A 20 -4.64 -9.58 -6.90
C GLU A 20 -3.21 -9.12 -6.63
N THR A 21 -2.59 -9.57 -5.54
CA THR A 21 -1.22 -9.22 -5.22
C THR A 21 -0.27 -9.88 -6.21
N ARG A 22 0.63 -9.08 -6.78
CA ARG A 22 1.65 -9.54 -7.71
C ARG A 22 3.02 -9.19 -7.18
N PHE A 23 3.99 -10.05 -7.46
CA PHE A 23 5.38 -9.84 -7.07
C PHE A 23 6.25 -9.92 -8.30
N ALA A 24 7.28 -9.09 -8.33
CA ALA A 24 8.32 -9.14 -9.34
C ALA A 24 9.62 -9.53 -8.68
N GLU A 25 10.47 -10.25 -9.39
CA GLU A 25 11.79 -10.59 -8.88
C GLU A 25 12.59 -9.31 -8.65
N ASN A 26 13.09 -9.14 -7.44
CA ASN A 26 13.92 -7.98 -7.04
C ASN A 26 13.24 -6.63 -7.25
N GLY A 27 11.93 -6.58 -7.11
CA GLY A 27 11.21 -5.34 -7.35
C GLY A 27 9.98 -5.17 -6.49
N ILE A 28 9.27 -4.09 -6.76
CA ILE A 28 8.02 -3.73 -6.10
C ILE A 28 6.97 -3.59 -7.19
N VAL A 29 5.85 -4.28 -7.01
CA VAL A 29 4.70 -4.16 -7.92
C VAL A 29 3.60 -3.41 -7.21
N SER A 30 3.09 -2.34 -7.81
CA SER A 30 1.96 -1.60 -7.26
C SER A 30 0.78 -1.66 -8.23
N ARG A 31 -0.42 -1.77 -7.66
CA ARG A 31 -1.66 -1.75 -8.45
C ARG A 31 -2.66 -0.85 -7.75
N THR A 32 -3.29 0.03 -8.50
CA THR A 32 -4.35 0.88 -7.95
C THR A 32 -5.61 0.03 -7.80
N VAL A 33 -6.12 -0.06 -6.58
CA VAL A 33 -7.37 -0.78 -6.30
C VAL A 33 -8.56 0.13 -6.57
N PHE A 34 -8.49 1.37 -6.04
CA PHE A 34 -9.57 2.34 -6.17
C PHE A 34 -8.99 3.74 -6.15
N ARG A 35 -9.58 4.63 -6.89
CA ARG A 35 -9.17 6.03 -6.91
C ARG A 35 -10.38 6.93 -7.11
N SER A 36 -10.46 7.96 -6.29
CA SER A 36 -11.46 9.02 -6.40
C SER A 36 -10.80 10.34 -6.03
N PRO A 37 -11.49 11.48 -6.17
CA PRO A 37 -10.91 12.76 -5.75
C PRO A 37 -10.54 12.82 -4.28
N HIS A 38 -11.12 11.98 -3.44
CA HIS A 38 -10.95 12.03 -1.99
C HIS A 38 -10.23 10.83 -1.40
N CYS A 39 -10.02 9.78 -2.18
CA CYS A 39 -9.47 8.54 -1.66
C CYS A 39 -8.70 7.78 -2.74
N ARG A 40 -7.61 7.14 -2.32
CA ARG A 40 -6.83 6.28 -3.21
C ARG A 40 -6.40 5.05 -2.44
N VAL A 41 -6.63 3.88 -3.00
CA VAL A 41 -6.20 2.61 -2.41
C VAL A 41 -5.25 1.93 -3.38
N VAL A 42 -4.05 1.61 -2.90
CA VAL A 42 -3.00 0.98 -3.71
C VAL A 42 -2.56 -0.31 -3.04
N LEU A 43 -2.41 -1.35 -3.84
CA LEU A 43 -1.94 -2.66 -3.40
C LEU A 43 -0.48 -2.80 -3.83
N PHE A 44 0.40 -3.15 -2.87
CA PHE A 44 1.82 -3.33 -3.13
C PHE A 44 2.25 -4.77 -2.90
N GLY A 45 3.07 -5.30 -3.79
CA GLY A 45 3.78 -6.55 -3.59
C GLY A 45 5.28 -6.25 -3.59
N PHE A 46 5.96 -6.53 -2.47
CA PHE A 46 7.39 -6.28 -2.32
C PHE A 46 8.14 -7.60 -2.40
N ALA A 47 9.17 -7.65 -3.26
CA ALA A 47 10.13 -8.76 -3.20
C ALA A 47 10.95 -8.61 -1.92
N ALA A 48 11.47 -9.72 -1.40
CA ALA A 48 12.29 -9.69 -0.20
C ALA A 48 13.48 -8.74 -0.40
N GLY A 49 13.76 -7.93 0.61
CA GLY A 49 14.87 -6.99 0.57
C GLY A 49 14.58 -5.66 -0.11
N GLN A 50 13.42 -5.49 -0.67
CA GLN A 50 13.05 -4.22 -1.32
C GLN A 50 12.48 -3.24 -0.31
N GLU A 51 12.75 -1.95 -0.53
CA GLU A 51 12.24 -0.90 0.35
C GLU A 51 11.83 0.32 -0.46
N LEU A 52 10.85 1.06 0.05
CA LEU A 52 10.45 2.33 -0.53
C LEU A 52 11.20 3.46 0.17
N SER A 53 11.57 4.47 -0.60
CA SER A 53 12.18 5.67 -0.04
C SER A 53 11.20 6.37 0.89
N GLU A 54 11.74 7.02 1.92
CA GLU A 54 10.96 7.84 2.81
C GLU A 54 10.31 8.98 2.04
N HIS A 55 9.05 9.25 2.34
CA HIS A 55 8.33 10.37 1.75
C HIS A 55 7.28 10.87 2.71
N THR A 56 6.82 12.10 2.47
CA THR A 56 5.81 12.76 3.29
C THR A 56 4.55 12.97 2.44
N SER A 57 3.39 12.67 3.03
CA SER A 57 2.12 12.92 2.37
C SER A 57 1.39 14.07 3.06
N THR A 58 0.64 14.85 2.31
CA THR A 58 -0.25 15.86 2.85
C THR A 58 -1.60 15.28 3.27
N GLN A 59 -1.80 13.99 3.05
CA GLN A 59 -3.05 13.29 3.31
C GLN A 59 -2.90 12.33 4.48
N HIS A 60 -4.02 11.94 5.07
CA HIS A 60 -4.04 10.81 6.00
C HIS A 60 -3.72 9.55 5.22
N ALA A 61 -2.96 8.64 5.82
CA ALA A 61 -2.62 7.38 5.19
C ALA A 61 -2.81 6.21 6.15
N LEU A 62 -3.36 5.13 5.63
CA LEU A 62 -3.50 3.87 6.34
C LEU A 62 -2.74 2.80 5.57
N VAL A 63 -1.94 2.01 6.29
CA VAL A 63 -1.20 0.90 5.69
C VAL A 63 -1.62 -0.38 6.39
N HIS A 64 -2.09 -1.35 5.63
CA HIS A 64 -2.52 -2.64 6.15
C HIS A 64 -1.60 -3.72 5.58
N ILE A 65 -0.96 -4.46 6.46
CA ILE A 65 -0.08 -5.56 6.07
C ILE A 65 -0.94 -6.80 5.84
N LEU A 66 -1.00 -7.27 4.61
CA LEU A 66 -1.84 -8.41 4.24
C LEU A 66 -1.13 -9.74 4.45
N SER A 67 0.17 -9.81 4.19
CA SER A 67 0.95 -11.03 4.36
C SER A 67 2.41 -10.67 4.55
N GLY A 68 3.16 -11.59 5.17
CA GLY A 68 4.57 -11.41 5.40
C GLY A 68 4.88 -10.45 6.54
N GLU A 69 6.10 -9.96 6.54
CA GLU A 69 6.60 -9.05 7.56
C GLU A 69 7.37 -7.92 6.90
N CYS A 70 7.36 -6.76 7.54
CA CYS A 70 8.16 -5.64 7.07
C CYS A 70 8.59 -4.76 8.23
N GLU A 71 9.58 -3.92 7.98
CA GLU A 71 9.97 -2.87 8.91
C GLU A 71 9.50 -1.55 8.33
N PHE A 72 8.81 -0.77 9.13
CA PHE A 72 8.27 0.52 8.73
C PHE A 72 8.82 1.61 9.65
N THR A 73 9.46 2.62 9.07
CA THR A 73 10.04 3.71 9.84
C THR A 73 9.08 4.89 9.88
N LEU A 74 8.69 5.30 11.09
CA LEU A 74 7.83 6.46 11.32
C LEU A 74 8.55 7.45 12.21
N ALA A 75 8.66 8.69 11.75
CA ALA A 75 9.33 9.76 12.49
C ALA A 75 10.71 9.32 12.98
N GLY A 76 11.44 8.59 12.16
CA GLY A 76 12.77 8.10 12.47
C GLY A 76 12.83 6.85 13.32
N LYS A 77 11.70 6.28 13.73
CA LYS A 77 11.66 5.08 14.56
C LYS A 77 11.20 3.87 13.75
N PRO A 78 11.98 2.78 13.71
CA PRO A 78 11.57 1.58 13.01
C PRO A 78 10.53 0.78 13.81
N HIS A 79 9.58 0.20 13.10
CA HIS A 79 8.55 -0.65 13.67
C HIS A 79 8.46 -1.94 12.84
N SER A 80 8.44 -3.08 13.52
CA SER A 80 8.23 -4.36 12.86
C SER A 80 6.74 -4.63 12.74
N LEU A 81 6.27 -4.83 11.52
CA LEU A 81 4.86 -5.10 11.25
C LEU A 81 4.72 -6.48 10.61
N LYS A 82 3.61 -7.13 10.88
CA LYS A 82 3.29 -8.45 10.34
C LYS A 82 1.87 -8.46 9.79
N ALA A 83 1.52 -9.56 9.16
CA ALA A 83 0.18 -9.73 8.60
C ALA A 83 -0.90 -9.43 9.64
N GLY A 84 -1.87 -8.63 9.25
CA GLY A 84 -2.96 -8.19 10.11
C GLY A 84 -2.74 -6.86 10.80
N ASP A 85 -1.51 -6.33 10.79
CA ASP A 85 -1.25 -5.03 11.39
C ASP A 85 -1.75 -3.89 10.51
N LEU A 86 -2.24 -2.84 11.17
CA LEU A 86 -2.70 -1.63 10.49
C LEU A 86 -1.93 -0.43 11.07
N LEU A 87 -1.39 0.37 10.19
CA LEU A 87 -0.63 1.55 10.54
C LEU A 87 -1.37 2.80 10.08
N TYR A 88 -1.42 3.82 10.92
CA TYR A 88 -1.97 5.12 10.55
C TYR A 88 -0.86 6.17 10.54
N MET A 89 -0.80 6.95 9.48
CA MET A 89 0.11 8.09 9.37
C MET A 89 -0.69 9.37 9.22
N PRO A 90 -0.55 10.33 10.16
CA PRO A 90 -1.18 11.63 9.99
C PRO A 90 -0.53 12.42 8.85
N PRO A 91 -1.19 13.47 8.36
CA PRO A 91 -0.59 14.31 7.33
C PRO A 91 0.74 14.91 7.77
N ASN A 92 1.65 15.05 6.81
CA ASN A 92 2.95 15.71 7.00
C ASN A 92 3.91 15.00 7.97
N LEU A 93 3.70 13.73 8.22
CA LEU A 93 4.65 12.91 8.99
C LEU A 93 5.65 12.28 8.02
N PRO A 94 6.96 12.39 8.28
CA PRO A 94 7.97 11.74 7.44
C PRO A 94 7.89 10.22 7.46
#